data_2a6226a41fc0e67b614d5657981df46a
#
_entry.id   2a6226a41fc0e67b614d5657981df46a
#
_cell.length_a   1.000
_cell.length_b   1.000
_cell.length_c   1.000
_cell.angle_alpha   90.00
_cell.angle_beta   90.00
_cell.angle_gamma   90.00
#
_symmetry.space_group_name_H-M   'P 1'
#
loop_
_entity.id
_entity.type
_entity.pdbx_description
1 polymer ?
#
loop_
_entity_poly.entity_id
_entity_poly.type
_entity_poly.pdbx_seq_one_letter_code
_entity_poly.pdbx_strand_id
1 'polypeptide(L)' 'MEIDAVFSALKNLGYSEKEILAVLREAGSPDLPFELRLKKALSLLTPLR' A
#
# COMPACT_ATOMS: atom_id res chain seq x y z
N MET A 1 -14.26 -12.39 4.59
CA MET A 1 -13.58 -11.45 3.73
C MET A 1 -12.29 -10.96 4.37
N GLU A 2 -11.23 -10.97 3.62
CA GLU A 2 -9.93 -10.58 4.16
C GLU A 2 -9.57 -9.17 3.77
N ILE A 3 -9.07 -8.43 4.73
CA ILE A 3 -8.61 -7.08 4.48
C ILE A 3 -7.10 -7.10 4.44
N ASP A 4 -6.55 -6.59 3.36
CA ASP A 4 -5.11 -6.51 3.22
C ASP A 4 -4.55 -5.60 4.32
N ALA A 5 -3.54 -6.11 5.02
CA ALA A 5 -2.94 -5.34 6.10
C ALA A 5 -2.32 -4.03 5.58
N VAL A 6 -1.79 -4.06 4.38
CA VAL A 6 -1.24 -2.85 3.78
C VAL A 6 -2.34 -1.83 3.54
N PHE A 7 -3.50 -2.30 3.07
CA PHE A 7 -4.63 -1.43 2.85
C PHE A 7 -5.01 -0.71 4.15
N SER A 8 -5.13 -1.48 5.22
CA SER A 8 -5.50 -0.91 6.52
C SER A 8 -4.48 0.10 6.99
N ALA A 9 -3.20 -0.22 6.85
CA ALA A 9 -2.15 0.67 7.29
C ALA A 9 -2.21 1.99 6.54
N LEU A 10 -2.39 1.93 5.23
CA LEU A 10 -2.44 3.14 4.43
C LEU A 10 -3.68 3.96 4.72
N LYS A 11 -4.79 3.29 4.97
CA LYS A 11 -6.02 3.98 5.35
C LYS A 11 -5.81 4.77 6.63
N ASN A 12 -5.15 4.15 7.59
CA ASN A 12 -4.88 4.80 8.87
C ASN A 12 -3.98 6.01 8.71
N LEU A 13 -3.15 6.01 7.69
CA LEU A 13 -2.28 7.14 7.43
C LEU A 13 -2.98 8.29 6.73
N GLY A 14 -4.21 8.05 6.27
CA GLY A 14 -4.99 9.12 5.68
C GLY A 14 -5.13 9.08 4.17
N TYR A 15 -4.65 8.04 3.54
CA TYR A 15 -4.76 7.94 2.08
C TYR A 15 -6.16 7.48 1.70
N SER A 16 -6.61 7.89 0.53
CA SER A 16 -7.93 7.52 0.05
C SER A 16 -7.91 6.10 -0.52
N GLU A 17 -9.08 5.48 -0.56
CA GLU A 17 -9.19 4.13 -1.11
C GLU A 17 -8.70 4.04 -2.53
N LYS A 18 -9.01 5.05 -3.32
CA LYS A 18 -8.60 5.08 -4.71
C LYS A 18 -7.09 5.04 -4.83
N GLU A 19 -6.44 5.85 -4.03
CA GLU A 19 -4.99 5.90 -4.04
C GLU A 19 -4.39 4.57 -3.60
N ILE A 20 -4.97 4.01 -2.56
CA ILE A 20 -4.46 2.75 -2.02
C ILE A 20 -4.61 1.62 -3.02
N LEU A 21 -5.77 1.54 -3.64
CA LEU A 21 -6.00 0.47 -4.60
C LEU A 21 -5.08 0.57 -5.80
N ALA A 22 -4.86 1.79 -6.27
CA ALA A 22 -3.95 1.99 -7.40
C ALA A 22 -2.54 1.54 -7.05
N VAL A 23 -2.11 1.88 -5.85
CA VAL A 23 -0.77 1.53 -5.41
C VAL A 23 -0.63 0.04 -5.19
N LEU A 24 -1.65 -0.58 -4.62
CA LEU A 24 -1.59 -2.02 -4.35
C LEU A 24 -1.50 -2.83 -5.63
N ARG A 25 -2.07 -2.33 -6.69
CA ARG A 25 -1.97 -3.01 -7.98
C ARG A 25 -0.54 -3.05 -8.47
N GLU A 26 0.24 -2.04 -8.13
CA GLU A 26 1.62 -1.98 -8.58
C GLU A 26 2.58 -2.64 -7.61
N ALA A 27 2.33 -2.44 -6.32
CA ALA A 27 3.24 -2.93 -5.29
C ALA A 27 2.78 -4.20 -4.64
N GLY A 28 1.67 -4.74 -5.07
CA GLY A 28 0.98 -5.79 -4.34
C GLY A 28 1.38 -7.20 -4.66
N SER A 29 2.63 -7.45 -4.90
CA SER A 29 3.06 -8.82 -5.12
C SER A 29 2.80 -9.65 -3.86
N PRO A 30 2.01 -10.71 -3.95
CA PRO A 30 1.70 -11.51 -2.76
C PRO A 30 2.91 -12.23 -2.20
N ASP A 31 3.97 -12.31 -2.97
CA ASP A 31 5.19 -12.96 -2.52
C ASP A 31 6.01 -12.12 -1.57
N LEU A 32 5.76 -10.84 -1.54
CA LEU A 32 6.54 -9.94 -0.71
C LEU A 32 6.01 -9.90 0.71
N PRO A 33 6.90 -9.81 1.71
CA PRO A 33 6.45 -9.62 3.08
C PRO A 33 5.74 -8.29 3.24
N PHE A 34 4.94 -8.21 4.30
CA PHE A 34 4.15 -7.02 4.57
C PHE A 34 4.99 -5.76 4.58
N GLU A 35 6.13 -5.81 5.25
CA GLU A 35 6.98 -4.63 5.38
C GLU A 35 7.45 -4.09 4.04
N LEU A 36 7.83 -4.99 3.16
CA LEU A 36 8.30 -4.58 1.84
C LEU A 36 7.16 -4.04 0.99
N ARG A 37 6.00 -4.67 1.11
CA ARG A 37 4.84 -4.21 0.36
C ARG A 37 4.45 -2.81 0.83
N LEU A 38 4.46 -2.59 2.13
CA LEU A 38 4.12 -1.29 2.68
C LEU A 38 5.13 -0.25 2.24
N LYS A 39 6.39 -0.60 2.27
CA LYS A 39 7.45 0.30 1.85
C LYS A 39 7.28 0.73 0.41
N LYS A 40 7.01 -0.23 -0.45
CA LYS A 40 6.81 0.06 -1.86
C LYS A 40 5.60 0.95 -2.06
N ALA A 41 4.52 0.64 -1.36
CA ALA A 41 3.30 1.41 -1.48
C ALA A 41 3.53 2.86 -1.06
N LEU A 42 4.23 3.06 0.05
CA LEU A 42 4.51 4.41 0.53
C LEU A 42 5.40 5.15 -0.44
N SER A 43 6.32 4.45 -1.05
CA SER A 43 7.21 5.05 -2.03
C SER A 43 6.45 5.57 -3.23
N LEU A 44 5.41 4.86 -3.61
CA LEU A 44 4.58 5.27 -4.75
C LEU A 44 3.65 6.42 -4.38
N LEU A 45 3.17 6.40 -3.15
CA LEU A 45 2.23 7.43 -2.70
C LEU A 45 2.93 8.72 -2.33
N THR A 46 4.15 8.63 -1.83
CA THR A 46 4.90 9.80 -1.42
C THR A 46 6.22 9.83 -2.17
N PRO A 47 6.20 10.29 -3.38
CA PRO A 47 7.45 10.32 -4.16
C PRO A 47 8.51 11.17 -3.48
N LEU A 48 9.70 10.70 -3.54
CA LEU A 48 10.82 11.43 -3.00
C LEU A 48 11.19 12.59 -3.90
N ARG A 49 11.64 13.62 -3.26
CA ARG A 49 12.05 14.80 -3.98
C ARG A 49 13.50 14.99 -3.96
#